data_735389b33f30557b33942dd746e030c2
#
_entry.id   735389b33f30557b33942dd746e030c2
#
_cell.length_a   1.000
_cell.length_b   1.000
_cell.length_c   1.000
_cell.angle_alpha   90.00
_cell.angle_beta   90.00
_cell.angle_gamma   90.00
#
_symmetry.space_group_name_H-M   'P 1'
#
loop_
_entity.id
_entity.type
_entity.pdbx_description
1 polymer ?
#
loop_
_entity_poly.entity_id
_entity_poly.type
_entity_poly.pdbx_seq_one_letter_code
_entity_poly.pdbx_strand_id
1 'polypeptide(L)'
;MIIQRTGAGTQGAVNAVNATHLLLCSLTNAHATALYARKLAESAEGLVTLLPTAAFEDSYQDEDDVCADYLEALLQERDDAAEVLAGGIAYLHAIERFQWFEPDTSDAPLADVAAILATDCFNFAMVGTRKQWRDITYVDVEKRYL
;
A
#
# COMPACT_ATOMS: atom_id res chain seq x y z
N MET A 1 13.61 16.29 -2.53
CA MET A 1 12.33 15.94 -3.19
C MET A 1 12.58 14.74 -4.08
N ILE A 2 11.75 13.72 -3.98
CA ILE A 2 11.77 12.52 -4.84
C ILE A 2 10.50 12.58 -5.70
N ILE A 3 10.63 12.33 -7.01
CA ILE A 3 9.51 12.22 -7.93
C ILE A 3 9.49 10.79 -8.44
N GLN A 4 8.36 10.11 -8.28
CA GLN A 4 8.18 8.72 -8.70
C GLN A 4 6.96 8.59 -9.61
N ARG A 5 7.09 7.77 -10.64
CA ARG A 5 5.99 7.33 -11.49
C ARG A 5 6.07 5.82 -11.64
N THR A 6 4.99 5.13 -11.31
CA THR A 6 4.86 3.68 -11.50
C THR A 6 3.74 3.37 -12.49
N GLY A 7 3.65 2.11 -12.94
CA GLY A 7 2.64 1.67 -13.88
C GLY A 7 1.23 1.66 -13.30
N ALA A 8 1.08 1.32 -12.03
CA ALA A 8 -0.22 1.10 -11.38
C ALA A 8 -0.46 2.03 -10.18
N GLY A 9 0.29 1.91 -9.11
CA GLY A 9 0.03 2.62 -7.83
C GLY A 9 -0.09 4.14 -7.97
N THR A 10 0.79 4.79 -8.73
CA THR A 10 0.71 6.23 -8.95
C THR A 10 -0.50 6.64 -9.78
N GLN A 11 -1.00 5.78 -10.67
CA GLN A 11 -2.23 6.03 -11.44
C GLN A 11 -3.45 5.92 -10.52
N GLY A 12 -3.51 4.92 -9.65
CA GLY A 12 -4.56 4.79 -8.64
C GLY A 12 -4.64 6.04 -7.76
N ALA A 13 -3.51 6.50 -7.24
CA ALA A 13 -3.44 7.69 -6.40
C ALA A 13 -3.91 8.96 -7.12
N VAL A 14 -3.49 9.18 -8.37
CA VAL A 14 -3.90 10.35 -9.16
C VAL A 14 -5.39 10.29 -9.52
N ASN A 15 -5.93 9.10 -9.77
CA ASN A 15 -7.32 8.89 -10.17
C ASN A 15 -8.31 8.86 -9.00
N ALA A 16 -7.85 8.83 -7.76
CA ALA A 16 -8.70 8.88 -6.56
C ALA A 16 -9.34 10.26 -6.36
N VAL A 17 -10.06 10.76 -7.37
CA VAL A 17 -10.56 12.15 -7.47
C VAL A 17 -11.66 12.49 -6.47
N ASN A 18 -12.41 11.48 -6.01
CA ASN A 18 -13.55 11.65 -5.11
C ASN A 18 -13.20 11.32 -3.65
N ALA A 19 -11.95 10.92 -3.36
CA ALA A 19 -11.53 10.64 -2.00
C ALA A 19 -11.35 11.94 -1.22
N THR A 20 -12.01 12.05 -0.07
CA THR A 20 -11.82 13.17 0.88
C THR A 20 -10.43 13.12 1.49
N HIS A 21 -9.96 11.92 1.77
CA HIS A 21 -8.61 11.63 2.26
C HIS A 21 -7.99 10.54 1.39
N LEU A 22 -6.75 10.74 0.99
CA LEU A 22 -5.96 9.76 0.24
C LEU A 22 -4.81 9.30 1.11
N LEU A 23 -4.74 8.01 1.37
CA LEU A 23 -3.63 7.39 2.09
C LEU A 23 -2.89 6.44 1.14
N LEU A 24 -1.57 6.43 1.21
CA LEU A 24 -0.73 5.48 0.49
C LEU A 24 -0.18 4.47 1.50
N CYS A 25 -0.37 3.20 1.20
CA CYS A 25 -0.03 2.10 2.08
C CYS A 25 0.83 1.05 1.38
N SER A 26 1.69 0.44 2.13
CA SER A 26 2.35 -0.82 1.84
C SER A 26 2.49 -1.58 3.15
N LEU A 27 2.95 -2.83 3.12
CA LEU A 27 3.19 -3.60 4.34
C LEU A 27 4.08 -2.85 5.34
N THR A 28 5.02 -2.04 4.85
CA THR A 28 5.99 -1.32 5.70
C THR A 28 5.38 -0.30 6.65
N ASN A 29 4.18 0.22 6.36
CA ASN A 29 3.49 1.22 7.18
C ASN A 29 2.00 0.89 7.41
N ALA A 30 1.61 -0.37 7.25
CA ALA A 30 0.20 -0.79 7.28
C ALA A 30 -0.46 -0.49 8.64
N HIS A 31 0.18 -0.84 9.75
CA HIS A 31 -0.37 -0.56 11.09
C HIS A 31 -0.55 0.94 11.35
N ALA A 32 0.46 1.76 11.04
CA ALA A 32 0.35 3.21 11.19
C ALA A 32 -0.74 3.80 10.28
N THR A 33 -0.89 3.27 9.06
CA THR A 33 -1.94 3.69 8.12
C THR A 33 -3.33 3.30 8.65
N ALA A 34 -3.50 2.09 9.19
CA ALA A 34 -4.77 1.65 9.79
C ALA A 34 -5.21 2.56 10.94
N LEU A 35 -4.31 2.85 11.87
CA LEU A 35 -4.59 3.74 13.00
C LEU A 35 -4.98 5.15 12.54
N TYR A 36 -4.28 5.69 11.55
CA TYR A 36 -4.57 7.01 11.01
C TYR A 36 -5.91 7.03 10.25
N ALA A 37 -6.20 6.01 9.44
CA ALA A 37 -7.45 5.88 8.70
C ALA A 37 -8.66 5.77 9.63
N ARG A 38 -8.58 4.98 10.69
CA ARG A 38 -9.62 4.87 11.72
C ARG A 38 -9.92 6.22 12.36
N LYS A 39 -8.89 6.94 12.78
CA LYS A 39 -9.04 8.28 13.35
C LYS A 39 -9.76 9.25 12.40
N LEU A 40 -9.48 9.17 11.10
CA LEU A 40 -10.17 9.97 10.08
C LEU A 40 -11.63 9.52 9.91
N ALA A 41 -11.89 8.21 9.85
CA ALA A 41 -13.22 7.64 9.68
C ALA A 41 -14.14 7.96 10.87
N GLU A 42 -13.64 7.86 12.10
CA GLU A 42 -14.37 8.24 13.32
C GLU A 42 -14.78 9.71 13.30
N SER A 43 -13.92 10.59 12.79
CA SER A 43 -14.21 12.03 12.76
C SER A 43 -15.20 12.46 11.67
N ALA A 44 -15.39 11.64 10.64
CA ALA A 44 -16.13 12.00 9.43
C ALA A 44 -17.34 11.09 9.14
N GLU A 45 -17.63 10.09 9.98
CA GLU A 45 -18.60 9.02 9.68
C GLU A 45 -18.38 8.41 8.29
N GLY A 46 -17.11 8.25 7.93
CA GLY A 46 -16.68 7.94 6.57
C GLY A 46 -16.50 6.44 6.30
N LEU A 47 -16.55 6.09 5.03
CA LEU A 47 -16.19 4.76 4.54
C LEU A 47 -14.70 4.75 4.18
N VAL A 48 -13.98 3.71 4.62
CA VAL A 48 -12.63 3.41 4.15
C VAL A 48 -12.71 2.45 2.98
N THR A 49 -12.17 2.84 1.84
CA THR A 49 -12.07 1.99 0.65
C THR A 49 -10.61 1.57 0.46
N LEU A 50 -10.36 0.28 0.41
CA LEU A 50 -9.06 -0.28 0.07
C LEU A 50 -9.01 -0.50 -1.44
N LEU A 51 -7.94 -0.08 -2.08
CA LEU A 51 -7.73 -0.22 -3.51
C LEU A 51 -6.35 -0.84 -3.77
N PRO A 52 -6.26 -2.18 -3.89
CA PRO A 52 -5.07 -2.83 -4.41
C PRO A 52 -4.79 -2.33 -5.83
N THR A 53 -3.55 -2.04 -6.15
CA THR A 53 -3.18 -1.41 -7.43
C THR A 53 -2.29 -2.31 -8.27
N ALA A 54 -2.63 -3.60 -8.34
CA ALA A 54 -1.92 -4.60 -9.12
C ALA A 54 -1.64 -4.14 -10.57
N ALA A 55 -0.50 -4.51 -11.10
CA ALA A 55 -0.08 -4.10 -12.44
C ALA A 55 -0.76 -4.90 -13.57
N PHE A 56 -1.37 -6.04 -13.28
CA PHE A 56 -1.96 -6.95 -14.26
C PHE A 56 -3.37 -7.37 -13.88
N GLU A 57 -4.31 -7.28 -14.82
CA GLU A 57 -5.73 -7.60 -14.62
C GLU A 57 -6.00 -9.06 -14.20
N ASP A 58 -5.07 -9.99 -14.50
CA ASP A 58 -5.20 -11.42 -14.19
C ASP A 58 -4.43 -11.86 -12.93
N SER A 59 -3.74 -10.96 -12.23
CA SER A 59 -2.99 -11.28 -11.02
C SER A 59 -3.92 -11.26 -9.81
N TYR A 60 -4.59 -12.36 -9.56
CA TYR A 60 -5.34 -12.55 -8.34
C TYR A 60 -4.37 -12.88 -7.19
N GLN A 61 -4.36 -12.04 -6.17
CA GLN A 61 -3.48 -12.10 -5.00
C GLN A 61 -1.99 -11.90 -5.28
N ASP A 62 -1.62 -10.66 -5.47
CA ASP A 62 -0.24 -10.21 -5.37
C ASP A 62 0.06 -9.56 -3.99
N GLU A 63 1.22 -8.93 -3.87
CA GLU A 63 1.62 -8.25 -2.63
C GLU A 63 0.68 -7.09 -2.23
N ASP A 64 0.01 -6.46 -3.18
CA ASP A 64 -0.94 -5.38 -2.92
C ASP A 64 -2.23 -5.92 -2.30
N ASP A 65 -2.72 -7.09 -2.76
CA ASP A 65 -3.87 -7.77 -2.17
C ASP A 65 -3.56 -8.26 -0.75
N VAL A 66 -2.38 -8.87 -0.54
CA VAL A 66 -1.94 -9.28 0.81
C VAL A 66 -1.85 -8.08 1.75
N CYS A 67 -1.37 -6.95 1.27
CA CYS A 67 -1.34 -5.71 2.05
C CYS A 67 -2.77 -5.21 2.36
N ALA A 68 -3.69 -5.29 1.41
CA ALA A 68 -5.08 -4.87 1.59
C ALA A 68 -5.80 -5.76 2.61
N ASP A 69 -5.65 -7.09 2.52
CA ASP A 69 -6.24 -8.04 3.47
C ASP A 69 -5.72 -7.81 4.90
N TYR A 70 -4.41 -7.59 5.04
CA TYR A 70 -3.82 -7.25 6.33
C TYR A 70 -4.32 -5.90 6.87
N LEU A 71 -4.38 -4.89 6.01
CA LEU A 71 -4.88 -3.57 6.38
C LEU A 71 -6.36 -3.63 6.78
N GLU A 72 -7.19 -4.43 6.08
CA GLU A 72 -8.58 -4.65 6.45
C GLU A 72 -8.69 -5.27 7.85
N ALA A 73 -7.91 -6.32 8.13
CA ALA A 73 -7.90 -6.97 9.44
C ALA A 73 -7.53 -5.99 10.57
N LEU A 74 -6.55 -5.11 10.33
CA LEU A 74 -6.14 -4.06 11.27
C LEU A 74 -7.24 -3.00 11.47
N LEU A 75 -7.91 -2.58 10.39
CA LEU A 75 -9.00 -1.61 10.45
C LEU A 75 -10.19 -2.13 11.24
N GLN A 76 -10.48 -3.43 11.12
CA GLN A 76 -11.54 -4.13 11.84
C GLN A 76 -11.13 -4.59 13.26
N GLU A 77 -9.91 -4.29 13.70
CA GLU A 77 -9.35 -4.71 15.00
C GLU A 77 -9.45 -6.22 15.23
N ARG A 78 -9.23 -7.01 14.19
CA ARG A 78 -9.30 -8.46 14.28
C ARG A 78 -8.10 -9.01 15.06
N ASP A 79 -8.38 -9.97 15.94
CA ASP A 79 -7.34 -10.65 16.73
C ASP A 79 -6.41 -11.53 15.86
N ASP A 80 -6.87 -11.94 14.67
CA ASP A 80 -6.15 -12.80 13.73
C ASP A 80 -5.39 -12.02 12.62
N ALA A 81 -5.21 -10.72 12.75
CA ALA A 81 -4.52 -9.91 11.73
C ALA A 81 -3.11 -10.43 11.39
N ALA A 82 -2.38 -10.91 12.41
CA ALA A 82 -1.05 -11.48 12.21
C ALA A 82 -1.08 -12.79 11.40
N GLU A 83 -2.09 -13.64 11.64
CA GLU A 83 -2.32 -14.88 10.89
C GLU A 83 -2.73 -14.59 9.45
N VAL A 84 -3.55 -13.58 9.20
CA VAL A 84 -3.93 -13.12 7.85
C VAL A 84 -2.67 -12.74 7.07
N LEU A 85 -1.82 -11.90 7.66
CA LEU A 85 -0.55 -11.50 7.03
C LEU A 85 0.36 -12.70 6.76
N ALA A 86 0.57 -13.56 7.77
CA ALA A 86 1.43 -14.73 7.63
C ALA A 86 0.94 -15.68 6.53
N GLY A 87 -0.38 -15.88 6.45
CA GLY A 87 -1.02 -16.66 5.40
C GLY A 87 -0.80 -16.07 4.01
N GLY A 88 -0.97 -14.76 3.86
CA GLY A 88 -0.74 -14.05 2.61
C GLY A 88 0.71 -14.14 2.14
N ILE A 89 1.68 -13.91 3.03
CA ILE A 89 3.11 -14.05 2.72
C ILE A 89 3.44 -15.49 2.31
N ALA A 90 2.94 -16.49 3.04
CA ALA A 90 3.14 -17.89 2.70
C ALA A 90 2.55 -18.25 1.33
N TYR A 91 1.39 -17.67 0.99
CA TYR A 91 0.78 -17.82 -0.32
C TYR A 91 1.66 -17.22 -1.44
N LEU A 92 2.17 -15.99 -1.28
CA LEU A 92 3.07 -15.37 -2.25
C LEU A 92 4.31 -16.21 -2.54
N HIS A 93 4.87 -16.86 -1.51
CA HIS A 93 5.98 -17.79 -1.68
C HIS A 93 5.53 -19.07 -2.41
N ALA A 94 4.34 -19.61 -2.09
CA ALA A 94 3.84 -20.84 -2.70
C ALA A 94 3.53 -20.70 -4.20
N ILE A 95 3.11 -19.51 -4.64
CA ILE A 95 2.88 -19.21 -6.06
C ILE A 95 4.14 -18.69 -6.78
N GLU A 96 5.29 -18.71 -6.11
CA GLU A 96 6.56 -18.24 -6.65
C GLU A 96 6.49 -16.78 -7.16
N ARG A 97 5.72 -15.91 -6.47
CA ARG A 97 5.49 -14.50 -6.89
C ARG A 97 6.77 -13.72 -7.17
N PHE A 98 7.87 -14.08 -6.50
CA PHE A 98 9.14 -13.38 -6.58
C PHE A 98 10.18 -14.07 -7.47
N GLN A 99 9.81 -15.10 -8.26
CA GLN A 99 10.75 -15.86 -9.09
C GLN A 99 11.45 -15.05 -10.18
N TRP A 100 10.86 -13.92 -10.57
CA TRP A 100 11.41 -13.02 -11.59
C TRP A 100 12.32 -11.91 -11.03
N PHE A 101 12.48 -11.84 -9.69
CA PHE A 101 13.49 -11.02 -9.07
C PHE A 101 14.86 -11.67 -9.22
N GLU A 102 15.83 -10.92 -9.74
CA GLU A 102 17.17 -11.42 -10.05
C GLU A 102 18.24 -10.76 -9.17
N PRO A 103 19.45 -11.34 -9.08
CA PRO A 103 20.56 -10.69 -8.38
C PRO A 103 20.92 -9.33 -8.98
N ASP A 104 21.32 -8.45 -8.15
CA ASP A 104 21.78 -7.04 -8.14
C ASP A 104 21.94 -6.19 -9.43
N THR A 105 21.72 -6.71 -10.62
CA THR A 105 21.93 -5.98 -11.89
C THR A 105 20.67 -5.78 -12.71
N SER A 106 19.51 -6.23 -12.22
CA SER A 106 18.22 -6.14 -12.91
C SER A 106 17.39 -4.96 -12.44
N ASP A 107 16.35 -4.63 -13.19
CA ASP A 107 15.32 -3.64 -12.79
C ASP A 107 14.47 -4.13 -11.62
N ALA A 108 14.60 -5.41 -11.22
CA ALA A 108 13.93 -6.04 -10.10
C ALA A 108 14.95 -6.84 -9.25
N PRO A 109 15.79 -6.16 -8.46
CA PRO A 109 16.81 -6.84 -7.68
C PRO A 109 16.19 -7.69 -6.55
N LEU A 110 16.78 -8.87 -6.29
CA LEU A 110 16.33 -9.78 -5.24
C LEU A 110 16.28 -9.12 -3.86
N ALA A 111 17.13 -8.11 -3.62
CA ALA A 111 17.12 -7.35 -2.38
C ALA A 111 15.79 -6.61 -2.14
N ASP A 112 15.04 -6.27 -3.18
CA ASP A 112 13.75 -5.58 -3.07
C ASP A 112 12.67 -6.47 -2.45
N VAL A 113 12.77 -7.81 -2.60
CA VAL A 113 11.82 -8.74 -1.98
C VAL A 113 11.76 -8.57 -0.46
N ALA A 114 12.93 -8.39 0.18
CA ALA A 114 12.96 -8.13 1.63
C ALA A 114 12.29 -6.80 2.00
N ALA A 115 12.41 -5.78 1.15
CA ALA A 115 11.75 -4.50 1.37
C ALA A 115 10.22 -4.57 1.12
N ILE A 116 9.79 -5.32 0.11
CA ILE A 116 8.37 -5.56 -0.21
C ILE A 116 7.67 -6.27 0.96
N LEU A 117 8.31 -7.29 1.54
CA LEU A 117 7.75 -8.11 2.63
C LEU A 117 8.01 -7.53 4.02
N ALA A 118 8.80 -6.47 4.14
CA ALA A 118 9.02 -5.80 5.41
C ALA A 118 7.70 -5.23 5.96
N THR A 119 7.36 -5.56 7.21
CA THR A 119 6.06 -5.21 7.79
C THR A 119 6.24 -4.24 8.95
N ASP A 120 5.40 -3.19 8.98
CA ASP A 120 5.28 -2.22 10.07
C ASP A 120 6.61 -1.60 10.54
N CYS A 121 7.52 -1.40 9.59
CA CYS A 121 8.83 -0.80 9.85
C CYS A 121 8.76 0.69 10.14
N PHE A 122 7.64 1.34 9.78
CA PHE A 122 7.45 2.77 9.91
C PHE A 122 6.22 3.11 10.75
N ASN A 123 6.39 4.13 11.60
CA ASN A 123 5.36 4.63 12.51
C ASN A 123 4.64 5.89 11.98
N PHE A 124 4.50 6.01 10.68
CA PHE A 124 3.81 7.13 10.02
C PHE A 124 2.88 6.64 8.92
N ALA A 125 1.76 7.32 8.75
CA ALA A 125 0.93 7.22 7.57
C ALA A 125 1.45 8.15 6.47
N MET A 126 1.30 7.74 5.20
CA MET A 126 1.58 8.59 4.04
C MET A 126 0.28 9.19 3.54
N VAL A 127 0.13 10.51 3.68
CA VAL A 127 -1.06 11.25 3.27
C VAL A 127 -0.81 11.94 1.94
N GLY A 128 -1.63 11.60 0.96
CA GLY A 128 -1.58 12.16 -0.37
C GLY A 128 -2.45 13.40 -0.51
N THR A 129 -1.92 14.45 -1.10
CA THR A 129 -2.68 15.62 -1.54
C THR A 129 -2.55 15.78 -3.04
N ARG A 130 -3.68 15.68 -3.73
CA ARG A 130 -3.73 15.83 -5.17
C ARG A 130 -3.50 17.29 -5.55
N LYS A 131 -2.55 17.52 -6.46
CA LYS A 131 -2.15 18.83 -6.94
C LYS A 131 -2.04 18.84 -8.48
N GLN A 132 -2.02 20.02 -9.04
CA GLN A 132 -1.82 20.23 -10.48
C GLN A 132 -0.69 21.23 -10.71
N TRP A 133 0.16 20.90 -11.67
CA TRP A 133 1.18 21.81 -12.18
C TRP A 133 1.13 21.80 -13.70
N ARG A 134 0.69 22.92 -14.31
CA ARG A 134 0.35 23.01 -15.74
C ARG A 134 -0.71 21.97 -16.11
N ASP A 135 -0.42 21.10 -17.05
CA ASP A 135 -1.26 19.99 -17.54
C ASP A 135 -1.01 18.65 -16.81
N ILE A 136 -0.08 18.64 -15.83
CA ILE A 136 0.29 17.46 -15.08
C ILE A 136 -0.45 17.44 -13.73
N THR A 137 -1.22 16.36 -13.49
CA THR A 137 -1.74 16.06 -12.17
C THR A 137 -0.76 15.16 -11.41
N TYR A 138 -0.52 15.48 -10.16
CA TYR A 138 0.36 14.71 -9.28
C TYR A 138 -0.19 14.65 -7.86
N VAL A 139 0.33 13.71 -7.07
CA VAL A 139 0.04 13.61 -5.64
C VAL A 139 1.29 14.00 -4.86
N ASP A 140 1.15 15.01 -4.00
CA ASP A 140 2.14 15.39 -3.02
C ASP A 140 1.95 14.54 -1.77
N VAL A 141 3.00 13.89 -1.29
CA VAL A 141 2.90 12.90 -0.20
C VAL A 141 3.65 13.41 1.02
N GLU A 142 2.96 13.47 2.13
CA GLU A 142 3.50 13.89 3.41
C GLU A 142 3.39 12.77 4.45
N LYS A 143 4.40 12.68 5.33
CA LYS A 143 4.35 11.79 6.50
C LYS A 143 3.49 12.41 7.60
N ARG A 144 2.63 11.59 8.19
CA ARG A 144 1.86 11.92 9.40
C ARG A 144 2.19 10.91 10.48
N TYR A 145 2.86 11.37 11.51
CA TYR A 145 3.16 10.58 12.70
C TYR A 145 1.93 10.52 13.61
N LEU A 146 1.76 9.40 14.30
CA LEU A 146 0.64 9.13 15.21
C LEU A 146 0.92 9.66 16.60
#